data_9290c1610c8c9b1a8180527a796722f7
#
_entry.id   9290c1610c8c9b1a8180527a796722f7
#
_cell.length_a   1.000
_cell.length_b   1.000
_cell.length_c   1.000
_cell.angle_alpha   90.00
_cell.angle_beta   90.00
_cell.angle_gamma   90.00
#
_symmetry.space_group_name_H-M   'P 1'
#
loop_
_entity.id
_entity.type
_entity.pdbx_description
1 polymer ?
#
loop_
_entity_poly.entity_id
_entity_poly.type
_entity_poly.pdbx_seq_one_letter_code
_entity_poly.pdbx_strand_id
1 'polypeptide(L)'
;MNRRTALKALAAAVLGRTSLRAAARQTTVAIQNDGFLVNGRPTYQGRTWRGMKVEGLLMNARMVQGIFDDLNPETRHLWAYPDTKQWDPERNTREFLTAMPEWRQHGLLSFTINLQGGSPQGYSQKQPWHNNGFHPDGTLRPDYLARLERILDLADSLGMVPIVGYFYFGQDQRLDGDAAVKRAVQEATTWLLGKGYANVLVEIANESDNRAYEQPLIQAPRVHELVELAKSITVEGRRLPVSVSFNGGSLPTARVVAASDFLLLHGNGVGDPERIARMVTDTRQLAGYRPMPILFNEDDHFDFDKPRNNFVAALSQYASWGYFDYRMSGEAFDDGYQSVPVNWGISSARKRGFFSLLKEVTGS
;
A
#
# COMPACT_ATOMS: atom_id res chain seq x y z
N MET A 1 58.18 -10.96 60.34
CA MET A 1 57.68 -11.76 59.17
C MET A 1 56.19 -11.58 59.10
N ASN A 2 55.71 -10.68 58.27
CA ASN A 2 54.28 -10.38 58.11
C ASN A 2 53.88 -10.57 56.66
N ARG A 3 53.02 -11.50 56.46
CA ARG A 3 52.35 -11.73 55.12
C ARG A 3 51.14 -10.82 55.04
N ARG A 4 51.17 -9.88 54.13
CA ARG A 4 50.00 -9.08 53.76
C ARG A 4 49.24 -9.78 52.65
N THR A 5 48.02 -10.18 52.94
CA THR A 5 47.08 -10.72 52.03
C THR A 5 46.38 -9.59 51.25
N ALA A 6 46.52 -9.55 49.95
CA ALA A 6 45.85 -8.58 49.11
C ALA A 6 44.48 -9.16 48.67
N LEU A 7 43.38 -8.54 49.11
CA LEU A 7 42.03 -8.78 48.57
C LEU A 7 41.91 -8.06 47.23
N LYS A 8 41.68 -8.81 46.16
CA LYS A 8 41.23 -8.25 44.88
C LYS A 8 39.70 -8.20 44.91
N ALA A 9 39.14 -7.00 44.95
CA ALA A 9 37.71 -6.78 44.70
C ALA A 9 37.46 -6.86 43.19
N LEU A 10 36.69 -7.87 42.75
CA LEU A 10 36.13 -7.91 41.40
C LEU A 10 34.84 -7.06 41.36
N ALA A 11 34.91 -5.90 40.73
CA ALA A 11 33.71 -5.12 40.38
C ALA A 11 33.06 -5.75 39.14
N ALA A 12 31.97 -6.46 39.32
CA ALA A 12 31.11 -6.90 38.24
C ALA A 12 30.30 -5.72 37.70
N ALA A 13 30.67 -5.17 36.57
CA ALA A 13 29.86 -4.19 35.84
C ALA A 13 28.64 -4.92 35.21
N VAL A 14 27.49 -4.78 35.83
CA VAL A 14 26.21 -5.16 35.27
C VAL A 14 25.87 -4.12 34.18
N LEU A 15 26.22 -4.42 32.96
CA LEU A 15 25.71 -3.70 31.79
C LEU A 15 24.21 -4.01 31.65
N GLY A 16 23.41 -3.12 32.23
CA GLY A 16 21.96 -3.10 31.99
C GLY A 16 21.69 -2.91 30.50
N ARG A 17 21.34 -3.96 29.81
CA ARG A 17 20.70 -3.86 28.50
C ARG A 17 19.32 -3.21 28.72
N THR A 18 19.25 -1.89 28.59
CA THR A 18 18.00 -1.19 28.37
C THR A 18 17.54 -1.64 26.97
N SER A 19 16.70 -2.65 26.92
CA SER A 19 15.88 -2.91 25.73
C SER A 19 15.05 -1.65 25.52
N LEU A 20 15.37 -0.86 24.51
CA LEU A 20 14.46 0.14 23.97
C LEU A 20 13.20 -0.62 23.59
N ARG A 21 12.19 -0.58 24.46
CA ARG A 21 10.87 -1.11 24.19
C ARG A 21 10.37 -0.33 22.97
N ALA A 22 10.19 -0.98 21.81
CA ALA A 22 9.54 -0.36 20.67
C ALA A 22 8.27 0.34 21.18
N ALA A 23 8.05 1.58 20.77
CA ALA A 23 6.84 2.30 21.17
C ALA A 23 5.63 1.41 20.83
N ALA A 24 4.71 1.26 21.77
CA ALA A 24 3.52 0.45 21.54
C ALA A 24 2.76 1.02 20.32
N ARG A 25 2.42 0.15 19.36
CA ARG A 25 1.63 0.53 18.19
C ARG A 25 0.30 1.14 18.65
N GLN A 26 -0.10 2.24 17.98
CA GLN A 26 -1.22 3.07 18.44
C GLN A 26 -2.47 2.83 17.59
N THR A 27 -2.30 2.36 16.35
CA THR A 27 -3.38 2.26 15.37
C THR A 27 -3.68 0.82 15.04
N THR A 28 -4.96 0.50 15.04
CA THR A 28 -5.49 -0.80 14.59
C THR A 28 -6.49 -0.59 13.49
N VAL A 29 -6.54 -1.49 12.50
CA VAL A 29 -7.60 -1.59 11.51
C VAL A 29 -8.40 -2.85 11.71
N ALA A 30 -9.72 -2.75 11.59
CA ALA A 30 -10.61 -3.89 11.58
C ALA A 30 -11.68 -3.72 10.50
N ILE A 31 -12.30 -4.82 10.11
CA ILE A 31 -13.42 -4.84 9.18
C ILE A 31 -14.67 -5.26 9.95
N GLN A 32 -15.75 -4.50 9.80
CA GLN A 32 -17.06 -4.83 10.32
C GLN A 32 -18.10 -4.72 9.21
N ASN A 33 -18.66 -5.85 8.80
CA ASN A 33 -19.52 -5.94 7.63
C ASN A 33 -18.81 -5.39 6.37
N ASP A 34 -19.35 -4.34 5.76
CA ASP A 34 -18.83 -3.67 4.56
C ASP A 34 -18.07 -2.35 4.86
N GLY A 35 -17.68 -2.12 6.13
CA GLY A 35 -16.96 -0.93 6.56
C GLY A 35 -15.67 -1.22 7.30
N PHE A 36 -14.79 -0.20 7.35
CA PHE A 36 -13.54 -0.22 8.09
C PHE A 36 -13.68 0.50 9.44
N LEU A 37 -13.01 -0.06 10.43
CA LEU A 37 -12.82 0.57 11.74
C LEU A 37 -11.35 0.90 11.93
N VAL A 38 -11.07 2.08 12.48
CA VAL A 38 -9.74 2.45 13.00
C VAL A 38 -9.87 2.67 14.49
N ASN A 39 -9.05 1.98 15.28
CA ASN A 39 -9.10 2.02 16.74
C ASN A 39 -10.51 1.72 17.31
N GLY A 40 -11.21 0.76 16.70
CA GLY A 40 -12.55 0.34 17.11
C GLY A 40 -13.68 1.30 16.74
N ARG A 41 -13.41 2.38 16.00
CA ARG A 41 -14.40 3.34 15.54
C ARG A 41 -14.50 3.31 14.03
N PRO A 42 -15.70 3.48 13.45
CA PRO A 42 -15.82 3.61 12.00
C PRO A 42 -14.95 4.76 11.48
N THR A 43 -14.27 4.53 10.36
CA THR A 43 -13.61 5.63 9.65
C THR A 43 -14.63 6.71 9.31
N TYR A 44 -14.23 7.98 9.32
CA TYR A 44 -15.13 9.13 9.07
C TYR A 44 -16.45 9.06 9.84
N GLN A 45 -16.41 8.71 11.12
CA GLN A 45 -17.55 8.43 11.99
C GLN A 45 -18.63 9.52 11.89
N GLY A 46 -19.88 9.11 11.65
CA GLY A 46 -21.04 10.00 11.50
C GLY A 46 -21.11 10.79 10.21
N ARG A 47 -20.11 10.64 9.32
CA ARG A 47 -20.03 11.46 8.11
C ARG A 47 -20.97 10.98 7.01
N THR A 48 -21.73 11.92 6.47
CA THR A 48 -22.44 11.82 5.19
C THR A 48 -22.07 13.00 4.31
N TRP A 49 -22.12 12.82 3.01
CA TRP A 49 -21.87 13.88 2.02
C TRP A 49 -22.87 13.79 0.88
N ARG A 50 -23.60 14.86 0.60
CA ARG A 50 -24.68 14.90 -0.42
C ARG A 50 -25.67 13.73 -0.27
N GLY A 51 -26.00 13.35 0.96
CA GLY A 51 -26.89 12.22 1.27
C GLY A 51 -26.26 10.83 1.17
N MET A 52 -25.01 10.72 0.72
CA MET A 52 -24.26 9.46 0.64
C MET A 52 -23.51 9.20 1.95
N LYS A 53 -23.52 7.96 2.42
CA LYS A 53 -22.77 7.53 3.60
C LYS A 53 -21.27 7.49 3.29
N VAL A 54 -20.46 8.20 4.10
CA VAL A 54 -18.99 8.21 4.04
C VAL A 54 -18.39 7.40 5.19
N GLU A 55 -19.09 7.37 6.33
CA GLU A 55 -18.70 6.58 7.48
C GLU A 55 -18.42 5.13 7.11
N GLY A 56 -17.31 4.59 7.56
CA GLY A 56 -16.87 3.22 7.28
C GLY A 56 -16.05 3.05 5.99
N LEU A 57 -15.97 4.06 5.12
CA LEU A 57 -15.14 4.01 3.92
C LEU A 57 -13.66 4.28 4.25
N LEU A 58 -12.75 3.86 3.38
CA LEU A 58 -11.31 4.07 3.52
C LEU A 58 -10.76 4.71 2.24
N MET A 59 -10.85 6.04 2.15
CA MET A 59 -10.32 6.80 1.01
C MET A 59 -8.81 6.71 0.99
N ASN A 60 -8.25 6.51 -0.21
CA ASN A 60 -6.84 6.18 -0.36
C ASN A 60 -6.21 6.85 -1.59
N ALA A 61 -4.89 6.70 -1.70
CA ALA A 61 -4.13 7.09 -2.88
C ALA A 61 -3.04 6.07 -3.18
N ARG A 62 -2.75 5.88 -4.47
CA ARG A 62 -1.72 4.96 -4.90
C ARG A 62 -0.36 5.64 -4.84
N MET A 63 0.46 5.27 -3.88
CA MET A 63 1.75 5.91 -3.59
C MET A 63 2.88 4.87 -3.52
N VAL A 64 2.88 3.94 -4.46
CA VAL A 64 3.69 2.71 -4.44
C VAL A 64 5.20 2.92 -4.44
N GLN A 65 5.66 4.11 -4.82
CA GLN A 65 7.09 4.40 -5.00
C GLN A 65 7.78 4.95 -3.73
N GLY A 66 7.11 4.99 -2.57
CA GLY A 66 7.67 5.58 -1.34
C GLY A 66 8.96 4.93 -0.84
N ILE A 67 9.18 3.65 -1.18
CA ILE A 67 10.40 2.90 -0.85
C ILE A 67 11.22 2.52 -2.09
N PHE A 68 10.90 3.10 -3.24
CA PHE A 68 11.55 2.79 -4.53
C PHE A 68 13.07 2.89 -4.44
N ASP A 69 13.74 1.89 -5.00
CA ASP A 69 15.13 1.94 -5.41
C ASP A 69 15.32 1.09 -6.66
N ASP A 70 16.25 1.47 -7.51
CA ASP A 70 16.60 0.69 -8.69
C ASP A 70 17.97 0.04 -8.48
N LEU A 71 17.98 -1.28 -8.39
CA LEU A 71 19.18 -2.08 -8.24
C LEU A 71 19.88 -2.34 -9.57
N ASN A 72 19.29 -1.92 -10.70
CA ASN A 72 19.93 -2.01 -12.01
C ASN A 72 20.75 -0.74 -12.29
N PRO A 73 22.09 -0.82 -12.33
CA PRO A 73 22.96 0.35 -12.58
C PRO A 73 22.73 0.98 -13.96
N GLU A 74 22.22 0.21 -14.94
CA GLU A 74 21.96 0.70 -16.30
C GLU A 74 20.74 1.61 -16.39
N THR A 75 19.77 1.46 -15.47
CA THR A 75 18.53 2.24 -15.46
C THR A 75 18.44 3.24 -14.32
N ARG A 76 19.29 3.12 -13.29
CA ARG A 76 19.27 3.97 -12.09
C ARG A 76 19.37 5.47 -12.40
N HIS A 77 20.07 5.87 -13.46
CA HIS A 77 20.21 7.26 -13.90
C HIS A 77 18.89 7.89 -14.37
N LEU A 78 17.89 7.08 -14.77
CA LEU A 78 16.58 7.55 -15.22
C LEU A 78 15.77 8.24 -14.09
N TRP A 79 16.09 7.93 -12.85
CA TRP A 79 15.38 8.41 -11.66
C TRP A 79 16.02 9.63 -11.01
N ALA A 80 16.98 10.26 -11.70
CA ALA A 80 17.71 11.41 -11.17
C ALA A 80 16.78 12.57 -10.83
N TYR A 81 16.92 13.12 -9.63
CA TYR A 81 16.24 14.34 -9.22
C TYR A 81 16.63 15.54 -10.10
N PRO A 82 15.69 16.45 -10.41
CA PRO A 82 15.97 17.59 -11.30
C PRO A 82 17.07 18.52 -10.81
N ASP A 83 17.23 18.65 -9.49
CA ASP A 83 18.19 19.55 -8.83
C ASP A 83 19.59 18.93 -8.70
N THR A 84 19.70 17.70 -8.16
CA THR A 84 20.97 17.04 -7.89
C THR A 84 21.53 16.25 -9.06
N LYS A 85 20.70 15.93 -10.06
CA LYS A 85 21.03 15.03 -11.19
C LYS A 85 21.44 13.61 -10.73
N GLN A 86 21.02 13.20 -9.53
CA GLN A 86 21.29 11.90 -8.95
C GLN A 86 20.02 11.34 -8.31
N TRP A 87 19.87 10.00 -8.36
CA TRP A 87 18.84 9.29 -7.62
C TRP A 87 19.28 9.09 -6.16
N ASP A 88 18.38 9.38 -5.23
CA ASP A 88 18.59 9.18 -3.79
C ASP A 88 17.32 8.53 -3.18
N PRO A 89 17.32 7.21 -2.91
CA PRO A 89 16.17 6.51 -2.34
C PRO A 89 15.85 6.94 -0.91
N GLU A 90 16.87 7.39 -0.15
CA GLU A 90 16.67 7.90 1.21
C GLU A 90 15.99 9.27 1.20
N ARG A 91 16.33 10.12 0.24
CA ARG A 91 15.65 11.39 -0.01
C ARG A 91 14.19 11.13 -0.38
N ASN A 92 13.92 10.20 -1.29
CA ASN A 92 12.57 9.86 -1.72
C ASN A 92 11.69 9.47 -0.53
N THR A 93 12.16 8.54 0.32
CA THR A 93 11.42 8.14 1.51
C THR A 93 11.29 9.29 2.52
N ARG A 94 12.30 10.12 2.72
CA ARG A 94 12.24 11.27 3.63
C ARG A 94 11.22 12.31 3.18
N GLU A 95 11.15 12.59 1.88
CA GLU A 95 10.14 13.51 1.30
C GLU A 95 8.73 12.93 1.39
N PHE A 96 8.56 11.61 1.20
CA PHE A 96 7.30 10.89 1.47
C PHE A 96 6.82 11.11 2.91
N LEU A 97 7.69 10.85 3.88
CA LEU A 97 7.39 11.04 5.30
C LEU A 97 6.97 12.49 5.62
N THR A 98 7.65 13.46 5.01
CA THR A 98 7.34 14.88 5.19
C THR A 98 5.95 15.26 4.69
N ALA A 99 5.47 14.62 3.63
CA ALA A 99 4.16 14.90 3.04
C ALA A 99 2.97 14.20 3.75
N MET A 100 3.19 13.08 4.43
CA MET A 100 2.13 12.28 5.06
C MET A 100 1.21 13.08 6.00
N PRO A 101 1.71 13.97 6.89
CA PRO A 101 0.83 14.77 7.75
C PRO A 101 -0.14 15.68 6.98
N GLU A 102 0.30 16.27 5.87
CA GLU A 102 -0.55 17.09 5.02
C GLU A 102 -1.66 16.28 4.36
N TRP A 103 -1.34 15.10 3.83
CA TRP A 103 -2.36 14.20 3.27
C TRP A 103 -3.39 13.81 4.32
N ARG A 104 -2.92 13.49 5.53
CA ARG A 104 -3.81 13.13 6.65
C ARG A 104 -4.73 14.28 7.04
N GLN A 105 -4.26 15.52 7.05
CA GLN A 105 -5.06 16.72 7.32
C GLN A 105 -6.13 16.97 6.25
N HIS A 106 -5.95 16.45 5.04
CA HIS A 106 -6.95 16.50 3.96
C HIS A 106 -7.89 15.28 3.97
N GLY A 107 -7.85 14.44 5.01
CA GLY A 107 -8.76 13.31 5.15
C GLY A 107 -8.28 12.00 4.54
N LEU A 108 -7.05 11.93 3.98
CA LEU A 108 -6.50 10.68 3.49
C LEU A 108 -6.20 9.72 4.64
N LEU A 109 -6.89 8.59 4.69
CA LEU A 109 -6.68 7.58 5.73
C LEU A 109 -5.83 6.41 5.26
N SER A 110 -5.69 6.21 3.95
CA SER A 110 -4.98 5.05 3.41
C SER A 110 -4.13 5.43 2.20
N PHE A 111 -3.10 4.67 1.96
CA PHE A 111 -2.29 4.73 0.74
C PHE A 111 -1.72 3.35 0.43
N THR A 112 -1.50 3.06 -0.87
CA THR A 112 -0.85 1.83 -1.31
C THR A 112 0.65 2.06 -1.42
N ILE A 113 1.46 1.14 -0.87
CA ILE A 113 2.91 1.13 -0.97
C ILE A 113 3.39 -0.30 -1.24
N ASN A 114 4.31 -0.50 -2.18
CA ASN A 114 4.64 -1.83 -2.66
C ASN A 114 6.07 -2.25 -2.36
N LEU A 115 6.26 -3.54 -2.01
CA LEU A 115 7.57 -4.20 -1.91
C LEU A 115 8.18 -4.44 -3.29
N GLN A 116 7.37 -4.80 -4.29
CA GLN A 116 7.71 -4.69 -5.71
C GLN A 116 6.92 -3.52 -6.28
N GLY A 117 7.56 -2.37 -6.47
CA GLY A 117 6.91 -1.22 -7.08
C GLY A 117 7.21 -1.18 -8.56
N GLY A 118 6.16 -1.26 -9.37
CA GLY A 118 6.29 -1.22 -10.82
C GLY A 118 5.91 0.12 -11.43
N SER A 119 6.17 0.24 -12.74
CA SER A 119 5.77 1.37 -13.57
C SER A 119 6.18 2.77 -13.04
N PRO A 120 7.46 2.98 -12.66
CA PRO A 120 7.94 4.27 -12.14
C PRO A 120 7.97 5.39 -13.20
N GLN A 121 7.61 5.09 -14.44
CA GLN A 121 7.38 6.06 -15.53
C GLN A 121 5.90 6.22 -15.88
N GLY A 122 4.99 5.76 -15.01
CA GLY A 122 3.59 5.63 -15.30
C GLY A 122 3.25 4.26 -15.89
N TYR A 123 2.42 4.18 -16.91
CA TYR A 123 2.13 2.91 -17.61
C TYR A 123 3.34 2.46 -18.42
N SER A 124 4.00 1.38 -17.99
CA SER A 124 5.21 0.85 -18.63
C SER A 124 5.01 -0.61 -19.05
N GLN A 125 5.09 -0.86 -20.35
CA GLN A 125 5.02 -2.23 -20.89
C GLN A 125 6.29 -3.04 -20.62
N LYS A 126 7.46 -2.36 -20.62
CA LYS A 126 8.75 -2.97 -20.30
C LYS A 126 9.28 -2.39 -19.01
N GLN A 127 9.79 -3.23 -18.14
CA GLN A 127 10.32 -2.83 -16.84
C GLN A 127 11.75 -3.34 -16.63
N PRO A 128 12.74 -2.69 -17.29
CA PRO A 128 14.15 -3.10 -17.22
C PRO A 128 14.80 -2.79 -15.86
N TRP A 129 14.24 -1.88 -15.10
CA TRP A 129 14.67 -1.55 -13.73
C TRP A 129 14.46 -2.71 -12.76
N HIS A 130 15.17 -2.67 -11.65
CA HIS A 130 15.08 -3.68 -10.62
C HIS A 130 14.62 -3.06 -9.30
N ASN A 131 13.31 -2.86 -9.13
CA ASN A 131 12.69 -2.37 -7.89
C ASN A 131 11.99 -3.52 -7.17
N ASN A 132 12.72 -4.19 -6.29
CA ASN A 132 12.24 -5.41 -5.65
C ASN A 132 12.74 -5.52 -4.21
N GLY A 133 11.81 -5.48 -3.25
CA GLY A 133 12.08 -5.67 -1.81
C GLY A 133 12.41 -7.12 -1.42
N PHE A 134 12.39 -8.05 -2.39
CA PHE A 134 12.73 -9.46 -2.16
C PHE A 134 14.05 -9.84 -2.85
N HIS A 135 14.79 -10.76 -2.24
CA HIS A 135 15.83 -11.53 -2.91
C HIS A 135 15.21 -12.60 -3.83
N PRO A 136 15.98 -13.19 -4.75
CA PRO A 136 15.44 -14.22 -5.66
C PRO A 136 14.82 -15.41 -4.95
N ASP A 137 15.31 -15.79 -3.77
CA ASP A 137 14.78 -16.87 -2.94
C ASP A 137 13.53 -16.52 -2.12
N GLY A 138 13.03 -15.27 -2.22
CA GLY A 138 11.86 -14.76 -1.52
C GLY A 138 12.14 -14.15 -0.15
N THR A 139 13.40 -14.12 0.32
CA THR A 139 13.76 -13.41 1.55
C THR A 139 13.73 -11.89 1.36
N LEU A 140 13.53 -11.15 2.46
CA LEU A 140 13.36 -9.69 2.42
C LEU A 140 14.70 -8.94 2.31
N ARG A 141 14.74 -7.85 1.54
CA ARG A 141 15.88 -6.93 1.45
C ARG A 141 15.86 -5.92 2.58
N PRO A 142 16.87 -5.90 3.45
CA PRO A 142 16.89 -5.03 4.64
C PRO A 142 16.71 -3.53 4.33
N ASP A 143 17.31 -3.03 3.24
CA ASP A 143 17.26 -1.61 2.88
C ASP A 143 15.84 -1.16 2.52
N TYR A 144 15.09 -1.99 1.77
CA TYR A 144 13.68 -1.73 1.47
C TYR A 144 12.83 -1.76 2.72
N LEU A 145 13.07 -2.73 3.60
CA LEU A 145 12.34 -2.87 4.87
C LEU A 145 12.62 -1.71 5.83
N ALA A 146 13.85 -1.20 5.89
CA ALA A 146 14.20 -0.05 6.72
C ALA A 146 13.46 1.23 6.26
N ARG A 147 13.28 1.41 4.95
CA ARG A 147 12.48 2.51 4.40
C ARG A 147 10.99 2.31 4.68
N LEU A 148 10.46 1.10 4.46
CA LEU A 148 9.07 0.76 4.74
C LEU A 148 8.73 0.94 6.23
N GLU A 149 9.58 0.47 7.13
CA GLU A 149 9.39 0.58 8.57
C GLU A 149 9.15 2.04 9.01
N ARG A 150 9.95 2.97 8.53
CA ARG A 150 9.77 4.41 8.83
C ARG A 150 8.42 4.94 8.37
N ILE A 151 7.97 4.52 7.19
CA ILE A 151 6.66 4.93 6.65
C ILE A 151 5.53 4.33 7.48
N LEU A 152 5.61 3.05 7.83
CA LEU A 152 4.60 2.37 8.64
C LEU A 152 4.55 2.92 10.07
N ASP A 153 5.70 3.28 10.66
CA ASP A 153 5.77 3.90 11.98
C ASP A 153 5.07 5.26 12.00
N LEU A 154 5.30 6.09 10.99
CA LEU A 154 4.63 7.37 10.88
C LEU A 154 3.13 7.19 10.58
N ALA A 155 2.75 6.24 9.72
CA ALA A 155 1.35 5.92 9.46
C ALA A 155 0.62 5.49 10.74
N ASP A 156 1.25 4.64 11.56
CA ASP A 156 0.72 4.25 12.86
C ASP A 156 0.46 5.46 13.77
N SER A 157 1.42 6.39 13.85
CA SER A 157 1.28 7.60 14.67
C SER A 157 0.24 8.58 14.17
N LEU A 158 -0.03 8.61 12.85
CA LEU A 158 -1.01 9.48 12.21
C LEU A 158 -2.43 8.88 12.16
N GLY A 159 -2.62 7.64 12.61
CA GLY A 159 -3.90 6.93 12.48
C GLY A 159 -4.25 6.60 11.03
N MET A 160 -3.24 6.32 10.19
CA MET A 160 -3.40 5.93 8.79
C MET A 160 -3.30 4.41 8.64
N VAL A 161 -3.88 3.89 7.56
CA VAL A 161 -3.96 2.46 7.22
C VAL A 161 -3.27 2.21 5.89
N PRO A 162 -1.96 1.90 5.87
CA PRO A 162 -1.28 1.52 4.64
C PRO A 162 -1.82 0.22 4.03
N ILE A 163 -1.92 0.16 2.70
CA ILE A 163 -2.08 -1.06 1.91
C ILE A 163 -0.69 -1.46 1.42
N VAL A 164 -0.13 -2.54 1.95
CA VAL A 164 1.20 -3.02 1.55
C VAL A 164 1.04 -4.04 0.44
N GLY A 165 1.47 -3.66 -0.77
CA GLY A 165 1.48 -4.52 -1.94
C GLY A 165 2.76 -5.38 -1.98
N TYR A 166 2.61 -6.69 -2.29
CA TYR A 166 3.76 -7.57 -2.33
C TYR A 166 4.32 -7.70 -3.73
N PHE A 167 3.53 -8.12 -4.71
CA PHE A 167 4.01 -8.41 -6.06
C PHE A 167 3.50 -7.42 -7.11
N TYR A 168 4.35 -7.19 -8.11
CA TYR A 168 4.04 -6.39 -9.28
C TYR A 168 4.54 -7.10 -10.55
N PHE A 169 3.72 -7.11 -11.60
CA PHE A 169 4.10 -7.66 -12.90
C PHE A 169 5.35 -6.95 -13.47
N GLY A 170 6.21 -7.70 -14.14
CA GLY A 170 7.50 -7.18 -14.63
C GLY A 170 8.58 -7.03 -13.55
N GLN A 171 8.30 -7.42 -12.30
CA GLN A 171 9.28 -7.60 -11.22
C GLN A 171 9.24 -9.01 -10.62
N ASP A 172 8.15 -9.74 -10.81
CA ASP A 172 7.92 -11.09 -10.29
C ASP A 172 8.88 -12.16 -10.88
N GLN A 173 9.35 -11.99 -12.13
CA GLN A 173 10.34 -12.86 -12.76
C GLN A 173 11.69 -12.91 -12.03
N ARG A 174 11.90 -12.05 -11.05
CA ARG A 174 13.10 -12.02 -10.21
C ARG A 174 13.01 -12.96 -9.00
N LEU A 175 11.94 -13.73 -8.90
CA LEU A 175 11.75 -14.77 -7.88
C LEU A 175 11.96 -16.16 -8.47
N ASP A 176 12.62 -17.03 -7.73
CA ASP A 176 12.99 -18.37 -8.17
C ASP A 176 11.82 -19.37 -8.00
N GLY A 177 10.70 -19.10 -8.71
CA GLY A 177 9.54 -19.98 -8.80
C GLY A 177 8.62 -20.00 -7.57
N ASP A 178 7.67 -20.93 -7.57
CA ASP A 178 6.58 -21.03 -6.58
C ASP A 178 7.06 -21.07 -5.11
N ALA A 179 8.19 -21.70 -4.84
CA ALA A 179 8.75 -21.79 -3.48
C ALA A 179 9.21 -20.43 -2.97
N ALA A 180 9.88 -19.64 -3.82
CA ALA A 180 10.32 -18.28 -3.51
C ALA A 180 9.12 -17.32 -3.36
N VAL A 181 8.10 -17.44 -4.21
CA VAL A 181 6.86 -16.66 -4.12
C VAL A 181 6.15 -16.93 -2.80
N LYS A 182 5.99 -18.19 -2.40
CA LYS A 182 5.39 -18.54 -1.10
C LYS A 182 6.21 -18.02 0.08
N ARG A 183 7.54 -18.16 0.01
CA ARG A 183 8.44 -17.61 1.04
C ARG A 183 8.30 -16.09 1.13
N ALA A 184 8.26 -15.37 0.02
CA ALA A 184 8.08 -13.92 0.00
C ALA A 184 6.80 -13.48 0.73
N VAL A 185 5.67 -14.17 0.50
CA VAL A 185 4.42 -13.92 1.24
C VAL A 185 4.58 -14.21 2.74
N GLN A 186 5.24 -15.33 3.08
CA GLN A 186 5.46 -15.72 4.49
C GLN A 186 6.37 -14.71 5.20
N GLU A 187 7.50 -14.36 4.61
CA GLU A 187 8.47 -13.42 5.19
C GLU A 187 7.85 -12.03 5.36
N ALA A 188 7.18 -11.48 4.33
CA ALA A 188 6.58 -10.15 4.40
C ALA A 188 5.46 -10.10 5.46
N THR A 189 4.55 -11.08 5.46
CA THR A 189 3.44 -11.12 6.42
C THR A 189 3.95 -11.33 7.85
N THR A 190 4.92 -12.22 8.05
CA THR A 190 5.53 -12.47 9.36
C THR A 190 6.28 -11.24 9.86
N TRP A 191 7.02 -10.54 8.97
CA TRP A 191 7.73 -9.31 9.33
C TRP A 191 6.76 -8.21 9.79
N LEU A 192 5.68 -7.95 9.04
CA LEU A 192 4.67 -6.97 9.40
C LEU A 192 4.04 -7.29 10.78
N LEU A 193 3.63 -8.52 10.98
CA LEU A 193 3.04 -8.97 12.25
C LEU A 193 4.06 -8.95 13.40
N GLY A 194 5.29 -9.40 13.14
CA GLY A 194 6.38 -9.45 14.12
C GLY A 194 6.83 -8.05 14.59
N LYS A 195 6.71 -7.03 13.72
CA LYS A 195 6.90 -5.62 14.08
C LYS A 195 5.70 -5.04 14.86
N GLY A 196 4.63 -5.80 15.02
CA GLY A 196 3.45 -5.40 15.77
C GLY A 196 2.45 -4.53 15.00
N TYR A 197 2.61 -4.34 13.68
CA TYR A 197 1.66 -3.54 12.90
C TYR A 197 0.27 -4.19 12.90
N ALA A 198 -0.74 -3.41 13.27
CA ALA A 198 -2.14 -3.79 13.31
C ALA A 198 -3.02 -2.86 12.47
N ASN A 199 -2.41 -1.89 11.78
CA ASN A 199 -3.05 -0.90 10.92
C ASN A 199 -2.75 -1.14 9.43
N VAL A 200 -2.30 -2.33 9.05
CA VAL A 200 -1.91 -2.65 7.67
C VAL A 200 -2.93 -3.56 7.01
N LEU A 201 -3.30 -3.24 5.77
CA LEU A 201 -3.97 -4.12 4.82
C LEU A 201 -2.93 -4.69 3.85
N VAL A 202 -3.14 -5.91 3.36
CA VAL A 202 -2.23 -6.56 2.42
C VAL A 202 -2.88 -6.68 1.05
N GLU A 203 -2.18 -6.22 0.01
CA GLU A 203 -2.46 -6.53 -1.39
C GLU A 203 -1.42 -7.56 -1.88
N ILE A 204 -1.84 -8.80 -2.14
CA ILE A 204 -0.90 -9.86 -2.54
C ILE A 204 -0.20 -9.50 -3.85
N ALA A 205 -0.97 -9.05 -4.84
CA ALA A 205 -0.42 -8.70 -6.15
C ALA A 205 -1.23 -7.56 -6.77
N ASN A 206 -0.53 -6.65 -7.44
CA ASN A 206 -1.15 -5.67 -8.30
C ASN A 206 -1.59 -6.32 -9.61
N GLU A 207 -2.90 -6.25 -9.93
CA GLU A 207 -3.44 -6.70 -11.21
C GLU A 207 -3.05 -8.15 -11.58
N SER A 208 -3.43 -9.11 -10.73
CA SER A 208 -3.05 -10.52 -10.87
C SER A 208 -3.51 -11.19 -12.18
N ASP A 209 -4.42 -10.58 -12.93
CA ASP A 209 -4.83 -10.99 -14.28
C ASP A 209 -3.99 -10.35 -15.39
N ASN A 210 -2.97 -9.56 -15.05
CA ASN A 210 -2.07 -8.98 -16.03
C ASN A 210 -1.18 -10.07 -16.65
N ARG A 211 -1.15 -10.09 -17.99
CA ARG A 211 -0.44 -11.12 -18.78
C ARG A 211 1.08 -11.03 -18.67
N ALA A 212 1.62 -9.95 -18.11
CA ALA A 212 3.06 -9.77 -17.90
C ALA A 212 3.59 -10.48 -16.65
N TYR A 213 2.73 -11.09 -15.80
CA TYR A 213 3.19 -11.99 -14.75
C TYR A 213 3.79 -13.26 -15.31
N GLU A 214 5.00 -13.60 -14.89
CA GLU A 214 5.70 -14.83 -15.27
C GLU A 214 5.50 -15.96 -14.23
N GLN A 215 5.24 -15.61 -12.94
CA GLN A 215 5.02 -16.59 -11.87
C GLN A 215 3.56 -17.08 -11.85
N PRO A 216 3.29 -18.36 -12.21
CA PRO A 216 1.90 -18.86 -12.33
C PRO A 216 1.09 -18.77 -11.03
N LEU A 217 1.76 -18.82 -9.88
CA LEU A 217 1.11 -18.74 -8.58
C LEU A 217 0.53 -17.35 -8.27
N ILE A 218 1.08 -16.30 -8.90
CA ILE A 218 0.60 -14.91 -8.75
C ILE A 218 -0.56 -14.62 -9.70
N GLN A 219 -0.71 -15.40 -10.77
CA GLN A 219 -1.75 -15.16 -11.78
C GLN A 219 -3.16 -15.49 -11.27
N ALA A 220 -4.16 -14.84 -11.86
CA ALA A 220 -5.58 -14.90 -11.48
C ALA A 220 -6.15 -16.31 -11.16
N PRO A 221 -5.80 -17.39 -11.88
CA PRO A 221 -6.31 -18.72 -11.56
C PRO A 221 -5.87 -19.26 -10.20
N ARG A 222 -4.70 -18.82 -9.68
CA ARG A 222 -4.04 -19.39 -8.50
C ARG A 222 -3.79 -18.39 -7.37
N VAL A 223 -3.86 -17.09 -7.60
CA VAL A 223 -3.49 -16.06 -6.60
C VAL A 223 -4.29 -16.16 -5.30
N HIS A 224 -5.49 -16.74 -5.31
CA HIS A 224 -6.28 -17.02 -4.10
C HIS A 224 -5.52 -17.92 -3.12
N GLU A 225 -4.65 -18.83 -3.61
CA GLU A 225 -3.79 -19.68 -2.75
C GLU A 225 -2.83 -18.81 -1.91
N LEU A 226 -2.32 -17.71 -2.46
CA LEU A 226 -1.45 -16.77 -1.74
C LEU A 226 -2.24 -15.87 -0.77
N VAL A 227 -3.49 -15.52 -1.10
CA VAL A 227 -4.39 -14.82 -0.16
C VAL A 227 -4.63 -15.70 1.07
N GLU A 228 -4.97 -16.99 0.86
CA GLU A 228 -5.19 -17.96 1.93
C GLU A 228 -3.91 -18.20 2.74
N LEU A 229 -2.75 -18.31 2.08
CA LEU A 229 -1.45 -18.45 2.74
C LEU A 229 -1.18 -17.26 3.67
N ALA A 230 -1.30 -16.01 3.19
CA ALA A 230 -1.07 -14.84 4.02
C ALA A 230 -2.03 -14.78 5.22
N LYS A 231 -3.31 -15.13 5.02
CA LYS A 231 -4.32 -15.19 6.09
C LYS A 231 -4.07 -16.29 7.13
N SER A 232 -3.37 -17.35 6.75
CA SER A 232 -3.03 -18.45 7.67
C SER A 232 -1.91 -18.07 8.65
N ILE A 233 -1.15 -17.01 8.34
CA ILE A 233 -0.03 -16.56 9.17
C ILE A 233 -0.56 -15.71 10.33
N THR A 234 -0.23 -16.15 11.53
CA THR A 234 -0.62 -15.47 12.77
C THR A 234 0.59 -15.25 13.66
N VAL A 235 0.64 -14.09 14.32
CA VAL A 235 1.60 -13.79 15.39
C VAL A 235 0.81 -13.29 16.59
N GLU A 236 0.99 -13.93 17.74
CA GLU A 236 0.22 -13.64 18.96
C GLU A 236 -1.30 -13.66 18.74
N GLY A 237 -1.79 -14.59 17.92
CA GLY A 237 -3.22 -14.74 17.59
C GLY A 237 -3.78 -13.68 16.64
N ARG A 238 -2.97 -12.75 16.13
CA ARG A 238 -3.37 -11.70 15.18
C ARG A 238 -2.97 -12.08 13.77
N ARG A 239 -3.79 -11.70 12.78
CA ARG A 239 -3.49 -11.76 11.36
C ARG A 239 -3.82 -10.41 10.70
N LEU A 240 -3.31 -10.18 9.50
CA LEU A 240 -3.65 -9.01 8.68
C LEU A 240 -4.85 -9.29 7.77
N PRO A 241 -5.68 -8.29 7.44
CA PRO A 241 -6.65 -8.38 6.35
C PRO A 241 -5.93 -8.43 5.00
N VAL A 242 -6.37 -9.33 4.11
CA VAL A 242 -5.69 -9.63 2.85
C VAL A 242 -6.66 -9.58 1.67
N SER A 243 -6.20 -9.04 0.55
CA SER A 243 -6.88 -9.03 -0.75
C SER A 243 -5.87 -9.08 -1.91
N VAL A 244 -6.37 -8.96 -3.13
CA VAL A 244 -5.60 -8.86 -4.38
C VAL A 244 -6.40 -8.08 -5.40
N SER A 245 -5.74 -7.32 -6.28
CA SER A 245 -6.40 -6.55 -7.33
C SER A 245 -6.32 -7.20 -8.72
N PHE A 246 -7.13 -6.68 -9.63
CA PHE A 246 -7.24 -7.06 -11.04
C PHE A 246 -7.12 -5.81 -11.92
N ASN A 247 -6.79 -5.98 -13.21
CA ASN A 247 -6.65 -4.89 -14.16
C ASN A 247 -7.85 -3.91 -14.14
N GLY A 248 -7.61 -2.68 -14.50
CA GLY A 248 -8.64 -1.65 -14.61
C GLY A 248 -9.88 -2.13 -15.38
N GLY A 249 -11.05 -1.92 -14.78
CA GLY A 249 -12.33 -2.36 -15.35
C GLY A 249 -12.65 -3.86 -15.22
N SER A 250 -11.72 -4.68 -14.70
CA SER A 250 -11.92 -6.10 -14.40
C SER A 250 -12.60 -6.31 -13.05
N LEU A 251 -13.25 -7.46 -12.89
CA LEU A 251 -13.81 -7.91 -11.61
C LEU A 251 -13.00 -9.09 -11.04
N PRO A 252 -12.94 -9.25 -9.72
CA PRO A 252 -12.24 -10.37 -9.12
C PRO A 252 -12.92 -11.70 -9.44
N THR A 253 -12.13 -12.79 -9.48
CA THR A 253 -12.70 -14.13 -9.63
C THR A 253 -13.46 -14.56 -8.38
N ALA A 254 -14.43 -15.47 -8.51
CA ALA A 254 -15.20 -16.00 -7.39
C ALA A 254 -14.30 -16.61 -6.29
N ARG A 255 -13.17 -17.23 -6.66
CA ARG A 255 -12.20 -17.80 -5.69
C ARG A 255 -11.52 -16.69 -4.87
N VAL A 256 -11.13 -15.60 -5.53
CA VAL A 256 -10.56 -14.42 -4.85
C VAL A 256 -11.59 -13.77 -3.95
N VAL A 257 -12.84 -13.60 -4.40
CA VAL A 257 -13.93 -13.06 -3.58
C VAL A 257 -14.12 -13.88 -2.31
N ALA A 258 -14.15 -15.21 -2.42
CA ALA A 258 -14.31 -16.10 -1.28
C ALA A 258 -13.12 -16.06 -0.30
N ALA A 259 -11.89 -15.95 -0.82
CA ALA A 259 -10.66 -15.95 -0.03
C ALA A 259 -10.38 -14.61 0.68
N SER A 260 -10.78 -13.48 0.09
CA SER A 260 -10.40 -12.12 0.55
C SER A 260 -11.17 -11.65 1.78
N ASP A 261 -10.61 -10.70 2.52
CA ASP A 261 -11.25 -10.01 3.64
C ASP A 261 -11.92 -8.70 3.21
N PHE A 262 -11.46 -8.10 2.15
CA PHE A 262 -11.99 -6.92 1.46
C PHE A 262 -11.69 -7.08 -0.03
N LEU A 263 -12.32 -6.29 -0.89
CA LEU A 263 -12.12 -6.40 -2.34
C LEU A 263 -11.45 -5.15 -2.88
N LEU A 264 -10.43 -5.36 -3.71
CA LEU A 264 -9.72 -4.32 -4.44
C LEU A 264 -10.19 -4.30 -5.89
N LEU A 265 -10.56 -3.12 -6.37
CA LEU A 265 -10.92 -2.84 -7.75
C LEU A 265 -10.02 -1.75 -8.32
N HIS A 266 -9.80 -1.77 -9.62
CA HIS A 266 -9.11 -0.72 -10.35
C HIS A 266 -10.06 -0.05 -11.34
N GLY A 267 -10.12 1.28 -11.27
CA GLY A 267 -10.93 2.12 -12.15
C GLY A 267 -10.14 2.72 -13.31
N ASN A 268 -8.82 2.51 -13.34
CA ASN A 268 -7.96 3.04 -14.39
C ASN A 268 -8.40 2.55 -15.78
N GLY A 269 -8.43 3.48 -16.73
CA GLY A 269 -8.96 3.25 -18.07
C GLY A 269 -10.50 3.18 -18.16
N VAL A 270 -11.25 3.35 -17.07
CA VAL A 270 -12.71 3.37 -17.04
C VAL A 270 -13.23 4.80 -16.97
N GLY A 271 -13.39 5.47 -18.13
CA GLY A 271 -13.80 6.88 -18.21
C GLY A 271 -15.29 7.16 -17.96
N ASP A 272 -16.12 6.12 -17.77
CA ASP A 272 -17.56 6.27 -17.51
C ASP A 272 -17.86 6.05 -16.01
N PRO A 273 -18.25 7.08 -15.26
CA PRO A 273 -18.62 6.95 -13.84
C PRO A 273 -19.74 5.93 -13.58
N GLU A 274 -20.67 5.75 -14.52
CA GLU A 274 -21.71 4.73 -14.39
C GLU A 274 -21.13 3.31 -14.46
N ARG A 275 -20.06 3.11 -15.22
CA ARG A 275 -19.34 1.84 -15.24
C ARG A 275 -18.66 1.57 -13.89
N ILE A 276 -18.08 2.58 -13.26
CA ILE A 276 -17.51 2.47 -11.91
C ILE A 276 -18.60 2.04 -10.89
N ALA A 277 -19.76 2.68 -10.94
CA ALA A 277 -20.90 2.29 -10.08
C ALA A 277 -21.33 0.84 -10.36
N ARG A 278 -21.43 0.45 -11.63
CA ARG A 278 -21.78 -0.94 -12.02
C ARG A 278 -20.72 -1.95 -11.55
N MET A 279 -19.43 -1.65 -11.61
CA MET A 279 -18.39 -2.56 -11.11
C MET A 279 -18.62 -2.92 -9.63
N VAL A 280 -19.07 -1.98 -8.82
CA VAL A 280 -19.39 -2.25 -7.40
C VAL A 280 -20.60 -3.17 -7.27
N THR A 281 -21.69 -2.87 -7.99
CA THR A 281 -22.91 -3.69 -7.94
C THR A 281 -22.70 -5.08 -8.48
N ASP A 282 -21.97 -5.21 -9.59
CA ASP A 282 -21.64 -6.50 -10.22
C ASP A 282 -20.73 -7.35 -9.31
N THR A 283 -19.76 -6.69 -8.64
CA THR A 283 -18.89 -7.36 -7.66
C THR A 283 -19.69 -7.98 -6.51
N ARG A 284 -20.75 -7.30 -6.04
CA ARG A 284 -21.63 -7.83 -4.99
C ARG A 284 -22.48 -9.03 -5.43
N GLN A 285 -22.60 -9.26 -6.74
CA GLN A 285 -23.33 -10.39 -7.30
C GLN A 285 -22.43 -11.61 -7.60
N LEU A 286 -21.11 -11.48 -7.43
CA LEU A 286 -20.19 -12.58 -7.67
C LEU A 286 -20.39 -13.72 -6.66
N ALA A 287 -20.24 -14.94 -7.13
CA ALA A 287 -20.29 -16.12 -6.28
C ALA A 287 -19.23 -16.03 -5.17
N GLY A 288 -19.62 -16.33 -3.94
CA GLY A 288 -18.77 -16.22 -2.76
C GLY A 288 -18.76 -14.85 -2.10
N TYR A 289 -19.44 -13.84 -2.67
CA TYR A 289 -19.56 -12.53 -2.02
C TYR A 289 -20.33 -12.64 -0.70
N ARG A 290 -19.85 -11.92 0.28
CA ARG A 290 -20.49 -11.64 1.58
C ARG A 290 -20.32 -10.16 1.89
N PRO A 291 -21.08 -9.55 2.78
CA PRO A 291 -20.84 -8.17 3.19
C PRO A 291 -19.38 -7.98 3.61
N MET A 292 -18.63 -7.23 2.79
CA MET A 292 -17.22 -6.87 3.00
C MET A 292 -16.91 -5.57 2.27
N PRO A 293 -15.89 -4.79 2.71
CA PRO A 293 -15.54 -3.55 2.05
C PRO A 293 -15.11 -3.76 0.59
N ILE A 294 -15.56 -2.85 -0.28
CA ILE A 294 -15.08 -2.72 -1.66
C ILE A 294 -14.31 -1.40 -1.75
N LEU A 295 -13.12 -1.46 -2.30
CA LEU A 295 -12.19 -0.35 -2.34
C LEU A 295 -11.51 -0.28 -3.70
N PHE A 296 -11.72 0.82 -4.42
CA PHE A 296 -10.85 1.15 -5.54
C PHE A 296 -9.52 1.66 -4.96
N ASN A 297 -8.41 1.03 -5.30
CA ASN A 297 -7.08 1.50 -4.89
C ASN A 297 -6.23 2.01 -6.06
N GLU A 298 -6.83 2.06 -7.25
CA GLU A 298 -6.22 2.63 -8.44
C GLU A 298 -7.29 3.15 -9.40
N ASP A 299 -7.35 4.47 -9.63
CA ASP A 299 -8.22 5.10 -10.63
C ASP A 299 -7.58 6.41 -11.12
N ASP A 300 -7.37 6.52 -12.43
CA ASP A 300 -6.64 7.59 -13.13
C ASP A 300 -7.55 8.66 -13.76
N HIS A 301 -8.72 8.90 -13.17
CA HIS A 301 -9.67 9.91 -13.64
C HIS A 301 -9.72 11.11 -12.70
N PHE A 302 -9.56 12.32 -13.26
CA PHE A 302 -9.25 13.55 -12.52
C PHE A 302 -10.33 14.62 -12.61
N ASP A 303 -11.55 14.29 -13.02
CA ASP A 303 -12.69 15.20 -13.17
C ASP A 303 -13.29 15.64 -11.82
N PHE A 304 -12.43 16.02 -10.86
CA PHE A 304 -12.83 16.33 -9.47
C PHE A 304 -13.71 17.59 -9.35
N ASP A 305 -13.70 18.46 -10.34
CA ASP A 305 -14.54 19.65 -10.46
C ASP A 305 -15.94 19.32 -11.02
N LYS A 306 -16.14 18.15 -11.60
CA LYS A 306 -17.43 17.75 -12.15
C LYS A 306 -18.31 17.09 -11.08
N PRO A 307 -19.63 17.34 -11.08
CA PRO A 307 -20.56 16.75 -10.12
C PRO A 307 -20.65 15.22 -10.24
N ARG A 308 -20.33 14.68 -11.43
CA ARG A 308 -20.27 13.24 -11.73
C ARG A 308 -18.84 12.91 -12.16
N ASN A 309 -18.17 12.13 -11.37
CA ASN A 309 -16.83 11.62 -11.61
C ASN A 309 -16.70 10.24 -10.95
N ASN A 310 -15.60 9.54 -11.20
CA ASN A 310 -15.39 8.18 -10.70
C ASN A 310 -15.39 8.10 -9.16
N PHE A 311 -14.83 9.09 -8.47
CA PHE A 311 -14.86 9.14 -7.01
C PHE A 311 -16.30 9.18 -6.48
N VAL A 312 -17.12 10.10 -7.02
CA VAL A 312 -18.53 10.25 -6.62
C VAL A 312 -19.33 9.00 -6.97
N ALA A 313 -19.07 8.38 -8.11
CA ALA A 313 -19.73 7.15 -8.54
C ALA A 313 -19.44 5.96 -7.61
N ALA A 314 -18.17 5.77 -7.21
CA ALA A 314 -17.81 4.75 -6.24
C ALA A 314 -18.49 5.00 -4.88
N LEU A 315 -18.43 6.25 -4.40
CA LEU A 315 -19.05 6.67 -3.15
C LEU A 315 -20.58 6.43 -3.17
N SER A 316 -21.27 6.69 -4.29
CA SER A 316 -22.72 6.48 -4.44
C SER A 316 -23.13 5.01 -4.24
N GLN A 317 -22.21 4.08 -4.45
CA GLN A 317 -22.39 2.66 -4.23
C GLN A 317 -21.76 2.19 -2.91
N TYR A 318 -21.41 3.09 -2.01
CA TYR A 318 -20.75 2.76 -0.75
C TYR A 318 -19.47 1.93 -0.98
N ALA A 319 -18.60 2.42 -1.85
CA ALA A 319 -17.26 1.90 -2.07
C ALA A 319 -16.23 2.99 -1.83
N SER A 320 -15.10 2.62 -1.23
CA SER A 320 -13.95 3.51 -1.07
C SER A 320 -13.30 3.79 -2.42
N TRP A 321 -12.67 4.95 -2.58
CA TRP A 321 -12.03 5.33 -3.83
C TRP A 321 -10.59 5.77 -3.59
N GLY A 322 -9.71 5.47 -4.56
CA GLY A 322 -8.28 5.70 -4.50
C GLY A 322 -7.72 6.40 -5.73
N TYR A 323 -7.03 7.48 -5.47
CA TYR A 323 -6.39 8.33 -6.45
C TYR A 323 -5.12 7.67 -7.00
N PHE A 324 -5.07 7.46 -8.32
CA PHE A 324 -3.87 7.05 -9.05
C PHE A 324 -3.46 8.15 -10.01
N ASP A 325 -2.23 8.62 -9.88
CA ASP A 325 -1.70 9.73 -10.69
C ASP A 325 -0.28 9.40 -11.16
N TYR A 326 -0.03 9.58 -12.44
CA TYR A 326 1.27 9.38 -13.06
C TYR A 326 1.62 10.58 -13.95
N ARG A 327 2.89 10.78 -14.19
CA ARG A 327 3.39 11.86 -15.04
C ARG A 327 3.13 11.53 -16.50
N MET A 328 2.33 12.37 -17.16
CA MET A 328 2.01 12.26 -18.58
C MET A 328 3.07 12.95 -19.44
N SER A 329 3.01 12.73 -20.75
CA SER A 329 3.90 13.41 -21.69
C SER A 329 3.76 14.92 -21.58
N GLY A 330 4.89 15.62 -21.43
CA GLY A 330 4.94 17.07 -21.28
C GLY A 330 4.75 17.60 -19.86
N GLU A 331 4.50 16.75 -18.88
CA GLU A 331 4.39 17.12 -17.47
C GLU A 331 5.75 17.14 -16.76
N ALA A 332 5.80 17.80 -15.61
CA ALA A 332 7.01 18.07 -14.86
C ALA A 332 7.10 17.25 -13.56
N PHE A 333 8.14 17.52 -12.77
CA PHE A 333 8.41 16.86 -11.49
C PHE A 333 7.26 16.97 -10.47
N ASP A 334 6.46 18.04 -10.54
CA ASP A 334 5.33 18.25 -9.64
C ASP A 334 4.12 17.33 -9.88
N ASP A 335 4.07 16.69 -11.05
CA ASP A 335 2.98 15.82 -11.47
C ASP A 335 3.28 14.36 -11.15
N GLY A 336 2.21 13.59 -10.86
CA GLY A 336 2.26 12.15 -10.72
C GLY A 336 2.87 11.62 -9.42
N TYR A 337 2.09 10.86 -8.64
CA TYR A 337 2.61 10.13 -7.48
C TYR A 337 3.24 8.78 -7.83
N GLN A 338 2.93 8.25 -9.01
CA GLN A 338 3.50 6.99 -9.48
C GLN A 338 4.89 7.17 -10.13
N SER A 339 5.17 8.33 -10.71
CA SER A 339 6.37 8.54 -11.56
C SER A 339 7.56 9.03 -10.77
N VAL A 340 8.65 8.26 -10.79
CA VAL A 340 9.91 8.56 -10.09
C VAL A 340 10.79 9.50 -10.94
N PRO A 341 11.47 10.51 -10.36
CA PRO A 341 11.39 10.94 -8.96
C PRO A 341 10.03 11.60 -8.67
N VAL A 342 9.61 11.57 -7.41
CA VAL A 342 8.26 12.03 -7.00
C VAL A 342 8.36 13.34 -6.21
N ASN A 343 7.55 14.33 -6.58
CA ASN A 343 7.16 15.38 -5.64
C ASN A 343 5.96 14.88 -4.81
N TRP A 344 6.18 14.51 -3.57
CA TRP A 344 5.17 13.95 -2.69
C TRP A 344 4.18 14.99 -2.14
N GLY A 345 4.43 16.28 -2.29
CA GLY A 345 3.51 17.35 -1.89
C GLY A 345 2.24 17.41 -2.76
N ILE A 346 1.26 18.21 -2.32
CA ILE A 346 0.03 18.51 -3.08
C ILE A 346 0.33 19.61 -4.11
N SER A 347 1.23 19.35 -5.04
CA SER A 347 1.92 20.34 -5.88
C SER A 347 1.23 20.60 -7.23
N SER A 348 0.58 19.60 -7.84
CA SER A 348 -0.05 19.75 -9.15
C SER A 348 -1.54 20.09 -9.07
N ALA A 349 -2.13 20.51 -10.20
CA ALA A 349 -3.55 20.79 -10.28
C ALA A 349 -4.42 19.56 -9.96
N ARG A 350 -4.03 18.37 -10.47
CA ARG A 350 -4.74 17.11 -10.22
C ARG A 350 -4.68 16.71 -8.74
N LYS A 351 -3.50 16.81 -8.12
CA LYS A 351 -3.33 16.53 -6.68
C LYS A 351 -4.20 17.47 -5.85
N ARG A 352 -4.17 18.79 -6.13
CA ARG A 352 -5.04 19.75 -5.43
C ARG A 352 -6.53 19.47 -5.65
N GLY A 353 -6.94 19.09 -6.86
CA GLY A 353 -8.33 18.73 -7.15
C GLY A 353 -8.79 17.53 -6.30
N PHE A 354 -7.99 16.46 -6.29
CA PHE A 354 -8.28 15.28 -5.46
C PHE A 354 -8.37 15.62 -3.97
N PHE A 355 -7.35 16.27 -3.41
CA PHE A 355 -7.32 16.56 -1.98
C PHE A 355 -8.38 17.57 -1.55
N SER A 356 -8.79 18.49 -2.42
CA SER A 356 -9.91 19.41 -2.16
C SER A 356 -11.24 18.67 -2.08
N LEU A 357 -11.52 17.79 -3.05
CA LEU A 357 -12.73 16.97 -3.03
C LEU A 357 -12.72 15.99 -1.84
N LEU A 358 -11.59 15.34 -1.58
CA LEU A 358 -11.43 14.44 -0.44
C LEU A 358 -11.76 15.12 0.88
N LYS A 359 -11.22 16.34 1.09
CA LYS A 359 -11.49 17.13 2.30
C LYS A 359 -12.96 17.49 2.43
N GLU A 360 -13.61 17.89 1.33
CA GLU A 360 -15.06 18.17 1.30
C GLU A 360 -15.86 16.92 1.64
N VAL A 361 -15.55 15.77 1.03
CA VAL A 361 -16.26 14.50 1.25
C VAL A 361 -16.09 14.01 2.67
N THR A 362 -14.87 14.02 3.19
CA THR A 362 -14.58 13.47 4.54
C THR A 362 -14.89 14.42 5.67
N GLY A 363 -14.96 15.72 5.41
CA GLY A 363 -15.20 16.75 6.43
C GLY A 363 -13.99 17.01 7.31
N SER A 364 -12.78 16.79 6.77
CA SER A 364 -11.49 16.93 7.48
C SER A 364 -11.01 18.37 7.51
#